data_9ceff7033e4e5175ff9ded558eb824a6
#
_entry.id   9ceff7033e4e5175ff9ded558eb824a6
#
_cell.length_a   1.000
_cell.length_b   1.000
_cell.length_c   1.000
_cell.angle_alpha   90.00
_cell.angle_beta   90.00
_cell.angle_gamma   90.00
#
_symmetry.space_group_name_H-M   'P 1'
#
loop_
_entity.id
_entity.type
_entity.pdbx_description
1 polymer ?
#
loop_
_entity_poly.entity_id
_entity_poly.type
_entity_poly.pdbx_seq_one_letter_code
_entity_poly.pdbx_strand_id
1 'polypeptide(L)'
;CCMTNQRKSRYRTTNWKQYNAALKARGSLTVWLDKRMTWFAAASGKRGRSPKFSDAAIQFCLTLKNLFGLALRQTTGLEESVLQLCGLAWSAPDFSTLCRRQRDLNVQIPYTRSKAGLHLLVDSTGIKFLGEGEWKCKKHGAEYRRQWRKLHIGIDADTLQIRAISVTSNNV
;
A
#
# COMPACT_ATOMS: atom_id res chain seq x y z
N CYS A 1 -28.51 -46.87 10.16
CA CYS A 1 -27.66 -45.72 10.44
C CYS A 1 -28.07 -44.56 9.58
N CYS A 2 -28.96 -43.66 10.08
CA CYS A 2 -29.32 -42.43 9.42
C CYS A 2 -28.20 -41.43 9.58
N MET A 3 -27.45 -41.14 8.54
CA MET A 3 -26.53 -39.99 8.51
C MET A 3 -27.37 -38.70 8.37
N THR A 4 -27.54 -37.97 9.43
CA THR A 4 -28.13 -36.64 9.40
C THR A 4 -27.20 -35.71 8.65
N ASN A 5 -27.64 -35.32 7.46
CA ASN A 5 -26.94 -34.34 6.60
C ASN A 5 -26.97 -32.98 7.30
N GLN A 6 -25.93 -32.64 8.06
CA GLN A 6 -25.78 -31.33 8.68
C GLN A 6 -25.72 -30.27 7.57
N ARG A 7 -26.77 -29.47 7.45
CA ARG A 7 -26.78 -28.30 6.57
C ARG A 7 -25.61 -27.40 6.96
N LYS A 8 -24.62 -27.27 6.05
CA LYS A 8 -23.54 -26.28 6.20
C LYS A 8 -24.17 -24.92 6.45
N SER A 9 -23.82 -24.28 7.59
CA SER A 9 -24.25 -22.92 7.89
C SER A 9 -23.80 -22.01 6.73
N ARG A 10 -24.75 -21.43 6.02
CA ARG A 10 -24.45 -20.41 5.02
C ARG A 10 -24.01 -19.15 5.75
N TYR A 11 -22.75 -18.82 5.65
CA TYR A 11 -22.24 -17.54 6.13
C TYR A 11 -22.97 -16.41 5.36
N ARG A 12 -23.70 -15.56 6.09
CA ARG A 12 -24.40 -14.42 5.52
C ARG A 12 -23.80 -13.15 6.13
N THR A 13 -23.23 -12.31 5.29
CA THR A 13 -22.71 -11.01 5.70
C THR A 13 -23.90 -10.15 6.18
N THR A 14 -23.87 -9.75 7.44
CA THR A 14 -24.96 -8.94 8.06
C THR A 14 -24.67 -7.45 8.03
N ASN A 15 -23.42 -7.05 7.82
CA ASN A 15 -22.94 -5.68 7.90
C ASN A 15 -22.63 -5.01 6.55
N TRP A 16 -23.38 -5.37 5.50
CA TRP A 16 -23.20 -4.81 4.15
C TRP A 16 -23.13 -3.30 4.08
N LYS A 17 -23.92 -2.60 4.90
CA LYS A 17 -23.95 -1.14 4.92
C LYS A 17 -22.61 -0.56 5.38
N GLN A 18 -22.04 -1.11 6.44
CA GLN A 18 -20.73 -0.70 6.97
C GLN A 18 -19.60 -1.09 6.01
N TYR A 19 -19.64 -2.29 5.47
CA TYR A 19 -18.68 -2.76 4.48
C TYR A 19 -18.65 -1.85 3.23
N ASN A 20 -19.82 -1.52 2.67
CA ASN A 20 -19.90 -0.64 1.51
C ASN A 20 -19.45 0.80 1.83
N ALA A 21 -19.75 1.31 3.03
CA ALA A 21 -19.26 2.61 3.47
C ALA A 21 -17.74 2.63 3.59
N ALA A 22 -17.14 1.57 4.13
CA ALA A 22 -15.68 1.44 4.22
C ALA A 22 -15.02 1.36 2.83
N LEU A 23 -15.62 0.62 1.88
CA LEU A 23 -15.13 0.56 0.51
C LEU A 23 -15.21 1.92 -0.19
N LYS A 24 -16.31 2.65 -0.04
CA LYS A 24 -16.45 4.00 -0.60
C LYS A 24 -15.43 4.97 0.00
N ALA A 25 -15.20 4.90 1.31
CA ALA A 25 -14.21 5.73 1.98
C ALA A 25 -12.78 5.48 1.45
N ARG A 26 -12.45 4.23 1.12
CA ARG A 26 -11.13 3.89 0.52
C ARG A 26 -10.92 4.51 -0.85
N GLY A 27 -11.97 4.74 -1.62
CA GLY A 27 -11.90 5.40 -2.93
C GLY A 27 -11.86 6.92 -2.86
N SER A 28 -11.98 7.51 -1.68
CA SER A 28 -11.99 8.97 -1.52
C SER A 28 -10.57 9.53 -1.60
N LEU A 29 -10.34 10.47 -2.50
CA LEU A 29 -9.06 11.20 -2.59
C LEU A 29 -8.74 12.00 -1.32
N THR A 30 -9.75 12.40 -0.54
CA THR A 30 -9.56 13.12 0.71
C THR A 30 -8.91 12.28 1.81
N VAL A 31 -9.00 10.95 1.72
CA VAL A 31 -8.28 10.02 2.62
C VAL A 31 -6.78 10.04 2.35
N TRP A 32 -6.39 10.32 1.11
CA TRP A 32 -5.00 10.29 0.67
C TRP A 32 -4.32 11.66 0.69
N LEU A 33 -5.08 12.72 0.40
CA LEU A 33 -4.58 14.10 0.41
C LEU A 33 -5.20 14.88 1.57
N ASP A 34 -4.52 14.91 2.70
CA ASP A 34 -4.86 15.82 3.80
C ASP A 34 -4.17 17.16 3.56
N LYS A 35 -4.95 18.25 3.48
CA LYS A 35 -4.41 19.62 3.37
C LYS A 35 -3.53 20.03 4.57
N ARG A 36 -3.65 19.31 5.69
CA ARG A 36 -2.84 19.53 6.90
C ARG A 36 -1.53 18.73 6.89
N MET A 37 -1.33 17.85 5.89
CA MET A 37 -0.11 17.06 5.80
C MET A 37 1.11 17.97 5.59
N THR A 38 2.20 17.61 6.20
CA THR A 38 3.49 18.30 5.97
C THR A 38 4.01 17.89 4.58
N TRP A 39 3.86 18.76 3.59
CA TRP A 39 4.32 18.49 2.22
C TRP A 39 5.83 18.63 2.05
N PHE A 40 6.40 19.70 2.61
CA PHE A 40 7.83 19.94 2.56
C PHE A 40 8.51 19.35 3.79
N ALA A 41 9.72 18.81 3.59
CA ALA A 41 10.51 18.27 4.68
C ALA A 41 11.07 19.40 5.57
N ALA A 42 11.10 19.16 6.88
CA ALA A 42 11.84 20.02 7.80
C ALA A 42 13.35 19.88 7.58
N ALA A 43 14.11 20.94 7.88
CA ALA A 43 15.56 20.88 7.82
C ALA A 43 16.11 19.81 8.78
N SER A 44 16.90 18.87 8.26
CA SER A 44 17.37 17.72 9.04
C SER A 44 18.59 18.02 9.94
N GLY A 45 19.22 19.18 9.77
CA GLY A 45 20.49 19.53 10.47
C GLY A 45 21.69 18.64 10.13
N LYS A 46 21.51 17.62 9.28
CA LYS A 46 22.58 16.71 8.88
C LYS A 46 23.39 17.29 7.73
N ARG A 47 24.68 16.91 7.65
CA ARG A 47 25.56 17.30 6.55
C ARG A 47 25.01 16.77 5.21
N GLY A 48 24.98 17.61 4.18
CA GLY A 48 24.51 17.29 2.85
C GLY A 48 23.25 18.08 2.46
N ARG A 49 22.70 17.81 1.26
CA ARG A 49 21.47 18.46 0.77
C ARG A 49 20.27 17.87 1.49
N SER A 50 19.57 18.70 2.26
CA SER A 50 18.32 18.30 2.92
C SER A 50 17.25 17.91 1.90
N PRO A 51 16.42 16.90 2.19
CA PRO A 51 15.29 16.54 1.33
C PRO A 51 14.29 17.72 1.27
N LYS A 52 13.81 18.06 0.07
CA LYS A 52 12.81 19.12 -0.12
C LYS A 52 11.41 18.66 0.28
N PHE A 53 11.09 17.39 0.02
CA PHE A 53 9.76 16.80 0.22
C PHE A 53 9.76 15.83 1.40
N SER A 54 8.68 15.83 2.17
CA SER A 54 8.49 14.91 3.28
C SER A 54 8.25 13.47 2.80
N ASP A 55 8.36 12.50 3.69
CA ASP A 55 8.02 11.11 3.41
C ASP A 55 6.53 10.95 3.09
N ALA A 56 5.67 11.72 3.76
CA ALA A 56 4.24 11.73 3.51
C ALA A 56 3.91 12.20 2.08
N ALA A 57 4.56 13.27 1.59
CA ALA A 57 4.40 13.75 0.23
C ALA A 57 4.84 12.69 -0.80
N ILE A 58 6.01 12.07 -0.59
CA ILE A 58 6.50 11.01 -1.48
C ILE A 58 5.59 9.79 -1.45
N GLN A 59 5.09 9.40 -0.27
CA GLN A 59 4.16 8.29 -0.12
C GLN A 59 2.85 8.56 -0.87
N PHE A 60 2.30 9.77 -0.78
CA PHE A 60 1.13 10.19 -1.53
C PHE A 60 1.35 10.05 -3.04
N CYS A 61 2.44 10.58 -3.56
CA CYS A 61 2.81 10.51 -4.97
C CYS A 61 2.94 9.06 -5.46
N LEU A 62 3.63 8.20 -4.72
CA LEU A 62 3.78 6.79 -5.06
C LEU A 62 2.48 6.01 -4.93
N THR A 63 1.57 6.42 -4.06
CA THR A 63 0.23 5.86 -3.95
C THR A 63 -0.57 6.14 -5.23
N LEU A 64 -0.57 7.38 -5.70
CA LEU A 64 -1.22 7.73 -6.99
C LEU A 64 -0.61 6.93 -8.15
N LYS A 65 0.73 6.83 -8.20
CA LYS A 65 1.42 6.00 -9.19
C LYS A 65 0.88 4.58 -9.23
N ASN A 66 0.76 3.95 -8.07
CA ASN A 66 0.34 2.55 -7.97
C ASN A 66 -1.16 2.38 -8.27
N LEU A 67 -2.00 3.29 -7.80
CA LEU A 67 -3.45 3.25 -8.03
C LEU A 67 -3.79 3.37 -9.52
N PHE A 68 -3.10 4.25 -10.24
CA PHE A 68 -3.36 4.50 -11.65
C PHE A 68 -2.41 3.76 -12.60
N GLY A 69 -1.48 2.95 -12.08
CA GLY A 69 -0.53 2.20 -12.90
C GLY A 69 0.40 3.07 -13.76
N LEU A 70 0.76 4.26 -13.29
CA LEU A 70 1.47 5.26 -14.07
C LEU A 70 3.00 5.08 -14.04
N ALA A 71 3.66 5.48 -15.13
CA ALA A 71 5.10 5.70 -15.12
C ALA A 71 5.45 6.93 -14.26
N LEU A 72 6.65 6.98 -13.67
CA LEU A 72 7.05 8.07 -12.75
C LEU A 72 6.90 9.47 -13.34
N ARG A 73 7.18 9.66 -14.64
CA ARG A 73 7.02 10.96 -15.30
C ARG A 73 5.56 11.36 -15.46
N GLN A 74 4.69 10.39 -15.76
CA GLN A 74 3.24 10.63 -15.83
C GLN A 74 2.67 10.93 -14.44
N THR A 75 3.21 10.30 -13.42
CA THR A 75 2.84 10.55 -12.02
C THR A 75 3.08 12.01 -11.65
N THR A 76 4.24 12.59 -12.00
CA THR A 76 4.52 14.01 -11.72
C THR A 76 3.46 14.93 -12.35
N GLY A 77 3.07 14.70 -13.60
CA GLY A 77 2.02 15.50 -14.26
C GLY A 77 0.63 15.33 -13.62
N LEU A 78 0.28 14.10 -13.19
CA LEU A 78 -0.97 13.87 -12.47
C LEU A 78 -0.96 14.60 -11.12
N GLU A 79 0.15 14.57 -10.40
CA GLU A 79 0.30 15.25 -9.11
C GLU A 79 0.14 16.76 -9.25
N GLU A 80 0.79 17.38 -10.23
CA GLU A 80 0.62 18.81 -10.52
C GLU A 80 -0.85 19.15 -10.75
N SER A 81 -1.55 18.35 -11.55
CA SER A 81 -2.97 18.53 -11.82
C SER A 81 -3.83 18.38 -10.57
N VAL A 82 -3.57 17.35 -9.75
CA VAL A 82 -4.31 17.12 -8.50
C VAL A 82 -4.09 18.26 -7.51
N LEU A 83 -2.86 18.74 -7.36
CA LEU A 83 -2.54 19.87 -6.47
C LEU A 83 -3.25 21.14 -6.93
N GLN A 84 -3.29 21.43 -8.23
CA GLN A 84 -4.01 22.58 -8.81
C GLN A 84 -5.53 22.46 -8.58
N LEU A 85 -6.12 21.29 -8.82
CA LEU A 85 -7.55 21.04 -8.57
C LEU A 85 -7.94 21.21 -7.10
N CYS A 86 -7.01 20.88 -6.19
CA CYS A 86 -7.21 21.07 -4.74
C CYS A 86 -6.94 22.51 -4.27
N GLY A 87 -6.52 23.40 -5.17
CA GLY A 87 -6.18 24.79 -4.83
C GLY A 87 -4.93 24.92 -3.96
N LEU A 88 -3.97 23.97 -4.08
CA LEU A 88 -2.74 23.94 -3.31
C LEU A 88 -1.58 24.47 -4.14
N ALA A 89 -0.89 25.50 -3.65
CA ALA A 89 0.30 26.05 -4.28
C ALA A 89 1.58 25.25 -3.97
N TRP A 90 1.46 23.92 -3.81
CA TRP A 90 2.59 23.06 -3.57
C TRP A 90 3.26 22.64 -4.89
N SER A 91 4.59 22.58 -4.89
CA SER A 91 5.31 22.03 -6.05
C SER A 91 5.31 20.51 -6.00
N ALA A 92 5.11 19.86 -7.14
CA ALA A 92 5.25 18.40 -7.24
C ALA A 92 6.72 17.98 -7.20
N PRO A 93 7.04 16.79 -6.65
CA PRO A 93 8.37 16.22 -6.76
C PRO A 93 8.66 15.76 -8.18
N ASP A 94 9.89 15.95 -8.62
CA ASP A 94 10.37 15.45 -9.91
C ASP A 94 10.49 13.92 -9.90
N PHE A 95 10.31 13.30 -11.08
CA PHE A 95 10.39 11.84 -11.26
C PHE A 95 11.69 11.23 -10.75
N SER A 96 12.82 11.94 -10.87
CA SER A 96 14.11 11.48 -10.35
C SER A 96 14.15 11.45 -8.82
N THR A 97 13.44 12.38 -8.17
CA THR A 97 13.26 12.40 -6.72
C THR A 97 12.41 11.23 -6.27
N LEU A 98 11.28 10.98 -6.94
CA LEU A 98 10.42 9.82 -6.67
C LEU A 98 11.18 8.50 -6.85
N CYS A 99 11.96 8.38 -7.94
CA CYS A 99 12.76 7.19 -8.24
C CYS A 99 13.78 6.87 -7.14
N ARG A 100 14.46 7.87 -6.60
CA ARG A 100 15.43 7.69 -5.51
C ARG A 100 14.75 7.37 -4.18
N ARG A 101 13.72 8.15 -3.85
CA ARG A 101 13.05 8.06 -2.55
C ARG A 101 12.23 6.79 -2.38
N GLN A 102 11.69 6.19 -3.44
CA GLN A 102 10.96 4.93 -3.35
C GLN A 102 11.80 3.75 -2.84
N ARG A 103 13.15 3.84 -2.89
CA ARG A 103 14.06 2.79 -2.37
C ARG A 103 14.15 2.82 -0.86
N ASP A 104 14.13 4.02 -0.28
CA ASP A 104 14.45 4.25 1.13
C ASP A 104 13.23 4.75 1.93
N LEU A 105 12.05 4.80 1.28
CA LEU A 105 10.84 5.30 1.91
C LEU A 105 10.35 4.33 2.98
N ASN A 106 10.27 4.82 4.22
CA ASN A 106 9.59 4.12 5.29
C ASN A 106 8.08 4.38 5.20
N VAL A 107 7.35 3.41 4.63
CA VAL A 107 5.89 3.53 4.43
C VAL A 107 5.19 3.46 5.78
N GLN A 108 4.49 4.53 6.12
CA GLN A 108 3.63 4.59 7.29
C GLN A 108 2.19 4.33 6.86
N ILE A 109 1.57 3.28 7.40
CA ILE A 109 0.16 2.98 7.15
C ILE A 109 -0.65 3.60 8.30
N PRO A 110 -1.39 4.70 8.05
CA PRO A 110 -2.20 5.30 9.09
C PRO A 110 -3.36 4.38 9.45
N TYR A 111 -3.66 4.26 10.74
CA TYR A 111 -4.81 3.54 11.24
C TYR A 111 -5.52 4.34 12.34
N THR A 112 -6.82 4.14 12.46
CA THR A 112 -7.61 4.70 13.54
C THR A 112 -7.73 3.66 14.65
N ARG A 113 -7.40 4.03 15.88
CA ARG A 113 -7.59 3.12 17.02
C ARG A 113 -9.07 2.84 17.21
N SER A 114 -9.44 1.56 17.30
CA SER A 114 -10.79 1.18 17.72
C SER A 114 -10.93 1.45 19.23
N LYS A 115 -12.15 1.79 19.66
CA LYS A 115 -12.48 1.94 21.10
C LYS A 115 -12.62 0.60 21.81
N ALA A 116 -12.84 -0.47 21.07
CA ALA A 116 -12.91 -1.85 21.54
C ALA A 116 -11.55 -2.52 21.55
N GLY A 117 -11.44 -3.70 22.16
CA GLY A 117 -10.23 -4.52 22.09
C GLY A 117 -9.85 -4.83 20.65
N LEU A 118 -8.55 -4.98 20.38
CA LEU A 118 -8.06 -5.32 19.05
C LEU A 118 -8.37 -6.79 18.73
N HIS A 119 -9.14 -7.02 17.68
CA HIS A 119 -9.37 -8.34 17.10
C HIS A 119 -8.51 -8.49 15.84
N LEU A 120 -7.31 -9.00 15.98
CA LEU A 120 -6.33 -9.10 14.90
C LEU A 120 -6.46 -10.41 14.14
N LEU A 121 -6.76 -10.32 12.84
CA LEU A 121 -6.66 -11.41 11.88
C LEU A 121 -5.31 -11.36 11.20
N VAL A 122 -4.54 -12.44 11.29
CA VAL A 122 -3.23 -12.55 10.63
C VAL A 122 -3.30 -13.64 9.58
N ASP A 123 -2.90 -13.28 8.36
CA ASP A 123 -2.80 -14.21 7.24
C ASP A 123 -1.50 -14.00 6.47
N SER A 124 -1.07 -15.04 5.76
CA SER A 124 0.11 -14.98 4.92
C SER A 124 -0.15 -15.57 3.55
N THR A 125 0.23 -14.84 2.52
CA THR A 125 0.08 -15.27 1.13
C THR A 125 1.41 -15.27 0.41
N GLY A 126 1.59 -16.20 -0.53
CA GLY A 126 2.77 -16.26 -1.38
C GLY A 126 2.63 -15.29 -2.56
N ILE A 127 3.59 -14.40 -2.72
CA ILE A 127 3.69 -13.52 -3.89
C ILE A 127 4.79 -14.05 -4.80
N LYS A 128 4.42 -14.34 -6.04
CA LYS A 128 5.36 -14.71 -7.08
C LYS A 128 5.84 -13.44 -7.80
N PHE A 129 7.14 -13.25 -7.88
CA PHE A 129 7.68 -12.21 -8.74
C PHE A 129 7.50 -12.60 -10.19
N LEU A 130 6.67 -11.84 -10.90
CA LEU A 130 6.52 -11.95 -12.34
C LEU A 130 7.75 -11.31 -12.99
N GLY A 131 8.53 -12.09 -13.68
CA GLY A 131 9.69 -11.65 -14.46
C GLY A 131 9.99 -12.68 -15.53
N GLU A 132 10.88 -12.36 -16.43
CA GLU A 132 11.36 -13.27 -17.52
C GLU A 132 11.95 -14.59 -16.99
N GLY A 133 12.00 -14.78 -15.68
CA GLY A 133 12.63 -15.93 -15.03
C GLY A 133 12.04 -17.28 -15.41
N GLU A 134 10.75 -17.41 -15.73
CA GLU A 134 10.18 -18.71 -16.09
C GLU A 134 10.69 -19.22 -17.43
N TRP A 135 10.80 -18.34 -18.40
CA TRP A 135 11.35 -18.69 -19.71
C TRP A 135 12.84 -18.96 -19.66
N LYS A 136 13.59 -18.15 -18.91
CA LYS A 136 15.02 -18.36 -18.67
C LYS A 136 15.32 -19.63 -17.89
N CYS A 137 14.50 -19.97 -16.87
CA CYS A 137 14.62 -21.25 -16.16
C CYS A 137 14.42 -22.47 -17.06
N LYS A 138 13.46 -22.40 -17.98
CA LYS A 138 13.25 -23.47 -18.97
C LYS A 138 14.41 -23.59 -19.97
N LYS A 139 15.05 -22.47 -20.32
CA LYS A 139 16.08 -22.44 -21.35
C LYS A 139 17.50 -22.65 -20.81
N HIS A 140 17.80 -22.22 -19.59
CA HIS A 140 19.17 -22.14 -19.04
C HIS A 140 19.39 -22.91 -17.73
N GLY A 141 18.41 -23.69 -17.25
CA GLY A 141 18.57 -24.57 -16.08
C GLY A 141 18.28 -23.91 -14.71
N ALA A 142 18.55 -24.64 -13.64
CA ALA A 142 18.03 -24.43 -12.29
C ALA A 142 18.55 -23.20 -11.52
N GLU A 143 19.53 -22.46 -12.02
CA GLU A 143 20.10 -21.31 -11.30
C GLU A 143 19.12 -20.12 -11.15
N TYR A 144 18.09 -20.03 -11.98
CA TYR A 144 17.04 -19.01 -11.90
C TYR A 144 15.78 -19.57 -11.25
N ARG A 145 15.87 -20.01 -9.99
CA ARG A 145 14.68 -20.42 -9.24
C ARG A 145 13.69 -19.26 -9.14
N ARG A 146 12.39 -19.57 -9.34
CA ARG A 146 11.28 -18.64 -9.12
C ARG A 146 11.42 -18.00 -7.74
N GLN A 147 11.57 -16.69 -7.70
CA GLN A 147 11.63 -15.98 -6.43
C GLN A 147 10.21 -15.77 -5.90
N TRP A 148 9.92 -16.42 -4.81
CA TRP A 148 8.71 -16.22 -4.04
C TRP A 148 9.03 -15.38 -2.81
N ARG A 149 8.09 -14.55 -2.42
CA ARG A 149 8.09 -13.85 -1.13
C ARG A 149 6.79 -14.19 -0.41
N LYS A 150 6.83 -14.25 0.90
CA LYS A 150 5.63 -14.36 1.71
C LYS A 150 5.26 -12.97 2.18
N LEU A 151 4.01 -12.59 1.96
CA LEU A 151 3.42 -11.38 2.50
C LEU A 151 2.56 -11.76 3.69
N HIS A 152 2.91 -11.26 4.86
CA HIS A 152 2.15 -11.40 6.08
C HIS A 152 1.37 -10.11 6.31
N ILE A 153 0.07 -10.23 6.53
CA ILE A 153 -0.82 -9.08 6.74
C ILE A 153 -1.59 -9.32 8.03
N GLY A 154 -1.54 -8.33 8.92
CA GLY A 154 -2.40 -8.26 10.09
C GLY A 154 -3.49 -7.23 9.88
N ILE A 155 -4.74 -7.64 9.97
CA ILE A 155 -5.93 -6.79 9.75
C ILE A 155 -6.78 -6.80 11.01
N ASP A 156 -7.25 -5.65 11.41
CA ASP A 156 -8.26 -5.51 12.46
C ASP A 156 -9.61 -5.98 11.91
N ALA A 157 -10.22 -7.00 12.55
CA ALA A 157 -11.47 -7.60 12.09
C ALA A 157 -12.66 -6.64 12.10
N ASP A 158 -12.68 -5.69 13.05
CA ASP A 158 -13.79 -4.77 13.21
C ASP A 158 -13.70 -3.58 12.25
N THR A 159 -12.50 -3.02 12.09
CA THR A 159 -12.28 -1.83 11.26
C THR A 159 -11.82 -2.15 9.84
N LEU A 160 -11.41 -3.38 9.57
CA LEU A 160 -10.79 -3.86 8.32
C LEU A 160 -9.54 -3.05 7.92
N GLN A 161 -8.90 -2.43 8.90
CA GLN A 161 -7.69 -1.65 8.69
C GLN A 161 -6.45 -2.55 8.82
N ILE A 162 -5.49 -2.31 7.94
CA ILE A 162 -4.20 -3.00 8.00
C ILE A 162 -3.42 -2.43 9.19
N ARG A 163 -3.02 -3.30 10.12
CA ARG A 163 -2.25 -2.98 11.31
C ARG A 163 -0.77 -3.27 11.15
N ALA A 164 -0.46 -4.34 10.44
CA ALA A 164 0.92 -4.75 10.22
C ALA A 164 1.09 -5.38 8.85
N ILE A 165 2.23 -5.14 8.23
CA ILE A 165 2.68 -5.80 7.01
C ILE A 165 4.12 -6.24 7.21
N SER A 166 4.42 -7.47 6.81
CA SER A 166 5.78 -7.97 6.72
C SER A 166 5.98 -8.79 5.46
N VAL A 167 7.14 -8.63 4.84
CA VAL A 167 7.51 -9.41 3.65
C VAL A 167 8.75 -10.23 3.99
N THR A 168 8.63 -11.54 3.88
CA THR A 168 9.73 -12.47 4.19
C THR A 168 10.14 -13.26 2.96
N SER A 169 11.33 -13.86 3.04
CA SER A 169 11.77 -14.82 2.04
C SER A 169 10.96 -16.13 2.15
N ASN A 170 11.04 -16.97 1.13
CA ASN A 170 10.30 -18.25 1.12
C ASN A 170 10.78 -19.27 2.16
N ASN A 171 11.93 -19.03 2.78
CA ASN A 171 12.57 -19.97 3.72
C ASN A 171 12.26 -19.65 5.20
N VAL A 172 11.28 -18.83 5.46
CA VAL A 172 10.79 -18.46 6.80
C VAL A 172 9.38 -18.99 7.00
#